data_b9ebdf4b9ad468566367ea61b21461b7
#
_entry.id   b9ebdf4b9ad468566367ea61b21461b7
#
_cell.length_a   1.000
_cell.length_b   1.000
_cell.length_c   1.000
_cell.angle_alpha   90.00
_cell.angle_beta   90.00
_cell.angle_gamma   90.00
#
_symmetry.space_group_name_H-M   'P 1'
#
loop_
_entity.id
_entity.type
_entity.pdbx_description
1 polymer ?
#
loop_
_entity_poly.entity_id
_entity_poly.type
_entity_poly.pdbx_seq_one_letter_code
_entity_poly.pdbx_strand_id
1 'polypeptide(L)'
;MTRRLQLSDAGGGAGQWSAAPTGGFVGVVSTPPQATVPGGLQVRVAVPRTIREQEASGFIILSRGSDSRRIPFWFRVERPKLPLDRHITLARPGVCSGDTLRGAARVTTYRYPDIPPGNASFPVRLPGREVVYRVHVRRRFANFGVAVLSRARGVAVEPRIVRANDENRLAGESALPFDENPYRQSDGRHRLVVGVLLPAPGIYDVVFDTPQHGHSGRFTFRMWRGDTRPPVVRVLGVRGRALELRVTDGGSGVDPTSLSAKVDGQERAVSYASGIVRVNLAGLHSGRHSLGFSVADFQEVKNNENVAGILPNTRKVQRTFLIP
;
A
#
# COMPACT_ATOMS: atom_id res chain seq x y z
N MET A 1 -3.36 -17.74 21.49
CA MET A 1 -4.01 -18.19 20.23
C MET A 1 -4.29 -19.68 20.33
N THR A 2 -5.47 -20.13 19.88
CA THR A 2 -5.82 -21.56 19.86
C THR A 2 -6.28 -21.93 18.47
N ARG A 3 -5.84 -23.10 17.98
CA ARG A 3 -6.27 -23.68 16.70
C ARG A 3 -6.69 -25.12 16.94
N ARG A 4 -7.64 -25.60 16.15
CA ARG A 4 -8.05 -27.01 16.11
C ARG A 4 -7.61 -27.59 14.76
N LEU A 5 -6.83 -28.65 14.83
CA LEU A 5 -6.42 -29.44 13.67
C LEU A 5 -7.36 -30.63 13.53
N GLN A 6 -7.76 -30.94 12.31
CA GLN A 6 -8.50 -32.16 12.02
C GLN A 6 -7.50 -33.27 11.66
N LEU A 7 -7.59 -34.37 12.38
CA LEU A 7 -6.80 -35.58 12.13
C LEU A 7 -7.70 -36.59 11.42
N SER A 8 -7.25 -37.08 10.27
CA SER A 8 -7.93 -38.12 9.50
C SER A 8 -7.05 -39.37 9.41
N ASP A 9 -7.68 -40.53 9.35
CA ASP A 9 -6.98 -41.78 9.08
C ASP A 9 -6.84 -41.98 7.58
N ALA A 10 -5.62 -42.11 7.11
CA ALA A 10 -5.28 -42.40 5.72
C ALA A 10 -5.08 -43.93 5.47
N GLY A 11 -5.32 -44.75 6.49
CA GLY A 11 -5.18 -46.21 6.47
C GLY A 11 -4.33 -46.73 7.62
N GLY A 12 -4.93 -47.44 8.56
CA GLY A 12 -4.27 -48.09 9.72
C GLY A 12 -3.87 -47.14 10.85
N GLY A 13 -4.23 -45.85 10.77
CA GLY A 13 -3.86 -44.86 11.79
C GLY A 13 -4.92 -44.62 12.86
N ALA A 14 -6.07 -45.27 12.81
CA ALA A 14 -7.15 -45.08 13.75
C ALA A 14 -6.75 -45.49 15.19
N GLY A 15 -7.25 -44.73 16.18
CA GLY A 15 -7.03 -44.98 17.58
C GLY A 15 -6.38 -43.83 18.35
N GLN A 16 -5.86 -44.12 19.51
CA GLN A 16 -5.21 -43.15 20.43
C GLN A 16 -3.74 -42.96 20.09
N TRP A 17 -3.30 -41.74 20.05
CA TRP A 17 -1.94 -41.31 19.82
C TRP A 17 -1.48 -40.39 20.96
N SER A 18 -0.26 -40.53 21.46
CA SER A 18 0.34 -39.49 22.28
C SER A 18 0.69 -38.28 21.40
N ALA A 19 0.58 -37.08 21.95
CA ALA A 19 0.87 -35.85 21.24
C ALA A 19 1.77 -34.95 22.08
N ALA A 20 2.92 -34.56 21.55
CA ALA A 20 3.87 -33.68 22.24
C ALA A 20 4.51 -32.67 21.27
N PRO A 21 4.54 -31.38 21.61
CA PRO A 21 5.28 -30.39 20.83
C PRO A 21 6.78 -30.53 21.09
N THR A 22 7.57 -30.32 20.01
CA THR A 22 9.04 -30.29 20.07
C THR A 22 9.54 -29.12 19.23
N GLY A 23 10.64 -28.50 19.69
CA GLY A 23 11.12 -27.25 19.07
C GLY A 23 10.32 -26.02 19.51
N GLY A 24 10.58 -24.88 18.88
CA GLY A 24 10.03 -23.58 19.30
C GLY A 24 10.57 -23.14 20.67
N PHE A 25 9.76 -22.36 21.39
CA PHE A 25 10.09 -21.96 22.76
C PHE A 25 9.42 -22.93 23.75
N VAL A 26 10.19 -23.40 24.71
CA VAL A 26 9.68 -24.29 25.75
C VAL A 26 8.44 -23.69 26.42
N GLY A 27 7.38 -24.49 26.51
CA GLY A 27 6.11 -24.09 27.16
C GLY A 27 5.22 -23.12 26.39
N VAL A 28 5.64 -22.64 25.22
CA VAL A 28 4.83 -21.71 24.41
C VAL A 28 3.78 -22.43 23.57
N VAL A 29 4.14 -23.57 22.99
CA VAL A 29 3.22 -24.44 22.26
C VAL A 29 2.78 -25.58 23.16
N SER A 30 1.48 -25.82 23.24
CA SER A 30 0.92 -26.92 24.04
C SER A 30 -0.23 -27.60 23.30
N THR A 31 -0.36 -28.90 23.58
CA THR A 31 -1.44 -29.78 23.10
C THR A 31 -1.96 -30.60 24.26
N PRO A 32 -3.17 -31.17 24.18
CA PRO A 32 -3.52 -32.33 24.99
C PRO A 32 -2.47 -33.44 24.82
N PRO A 33 -2.15 -34.23 25.86
CA PRO A 33 -1.13 -35.25 25.79
C PRO A 33 -1.54 -36.42 24.87
N GLN A 34 -2.82 -36.54 24.55
CA GLN A 34 -3.38 -37.55 23.67
C GLN A 34 -4.29 -36.96 22.63
N ALA A 35 -4.35 -37.60 21.47
CA ALA A 35 -5.25 -37.31 20.35
C ALA A 35 -5.86 -38.58 19.82
N THR A 36 -7.15 -38.55 19.49
CA THR A 36 -7.84 -39.67 18.82
C THR A 36 -7.84 -39.44 17.32
N VAL A 37 -7.51 -40.45 16.55
CA VAL A 37 -7.55 -40.43 15.08
C VAL A 37 -8.61 -41.46 14.61
N PRO A 38 -9.58 -41.07 13.75
CA PRO A 38 -9.87 -39.71 13.32
C PRO A 38 -10.41 -38.81 14.44
N GLY A 39 -10.11 -37.50 14.41
CA GLY A 39 -10.58 -36.58 15.43
C GLY A 39 -9.94 -35.21 15.37
N GLY A 40 -10.05 -34.44 16.43
CA GLY A 40 -9.51 -33.09 16.53
C GLY A 40 -8.38 -32.98 17.55
N LEU A 41 -7.30 -32.31 17.16
CA LEU A 41 -6.21 -31.92 18.08
C LEU A 41 -6.23 -30.42 18.31
N GLN A 42 -6.39 -30.00 19.56
CA GLN A 42 -6.29 -28.60 19.93
C GLN A 42 -4.82 -28.22 20.15
N VAL A 43 -4.37 -27.17 19.47
CA VAL A 43 -3.05 -26.61 19.62
C VAL A 43 -3.18 -25.20 20.19
N ARG A 44 -2.51 -24.92 21.29
CA ARG A 44 -2.48 -23.60 21.92
C ARG A 44 -1.07 -23.02 21.83
N VAL A 45 -0.98 -21.76 21.42
CA VAL A 45 0.24 -20.94 21.46
C VAL A 45 0.01 -19.81 22.45
N ALA A 46 0.80 -19.79 23.53
CA ALA A 46 0.73 -18.79 24.60
C ALA A 46 2.12 -18.17 24.82
N VAL A 47 2.35 -17.01 24.18
CA VAL A 47 3.65 -16.34 24.19
C VAL A 47 3.76 -15.41 25.41
N PRO A 48 4.70 -15.65 26.35
CA PRO A 48 5.00 -14.72 27.43
C PRO A 48 5.44 -13.34 26.94
N ARG A 49 5.12 -12.29 27.68
CA ARG A 49 5.53 -10.91 27.33
C ARG A 49 7.05 -10.70 27.31
N THR A 50 7.78 -11.54 27.98
CA THR A 50 9.26 -11.51 28.06
C THR A 50 9.96 -11.99 26.79
N ILE A 51 9.28 -12.79 25.96
CA ILE A 51 9.83 -13.26 24.68
C ILE A 51 9.89 -12.08 23.71
N ARG A 52 11.08 -11.80 23.17
CA ARG A 52 11.33 -10.78 22.15
C ARG A 52 10.73 -11.18 20.82
N GLU A 53 10.63 -10.21 19.91
CA GLU A 53 10.23 -10.45 18.52
C GLU A 53 11.19 -11.42 17.85
N GLN A 54 10.68 -12.56 17.41
CA GLN A 54 11.44 -13.60 16.75
C GLN A 54 10.53 -14.65 16.13
N GLU A 55 11.10 -15.51 15.34
CA GLU A 55 10.42 -16.66 14.75
C GLU A 55 10.64 -17.91 15.58
N ALA A 56 9.67 -18.81 15.53
CA ALA A 56 9.74 -20.11 16.14
C ALA A 56 9.13 -21.16 15.21
N SER A 57 9.79 -22.30 15.09
CA SER A 57 9.31 -23.45 14.36
C SER A 57 9.56 -24.74 15.13
N GLY A 58 8.80 -25.76 14.81
CA GLY A 58 8.93 -27.07 15.44
C GLY A 58 7.90 -28.04 14.90
N PHE A 59 7.70 -29.12 15.63
CA PHE A 59 6.76 -30.16 15.26
C PHE A 59 5.89 -30.54 16.48
N ILE A 60 4.65 -30.93 16.20
CA ILE A 60 3.87 -31.75 17.12
C ILE A 60 4.11 -33.18 16.71
N ILE A 61 4.71 -33.97 17.61
CA ILE A 61 4.96 -35.39 17.36
C ILE A 61 3.74 -36.18 17.85
N LEU A 62 3.16 -36.94 16.98
CA LEU A 62 2.17 -37.95 17.30
C LEU A 62 2.86 -39.30 17.32
N SER A 63 2.72 -40.09 18.42
CA SER A 63 3.38 -41.40 18.57
C SER A 63 2.39 -42.47 19.05
N ARG A 64 2.51 -43.67 18.48
CA ARG A 64 1.76 -44.86 18.86
C ARG A 64 2.62 -46.10 18.62
N GLY A 65 3.08 -46.73 19.69
CA GLY A 65 4.07 -47.83 19.58
C GLY A 65 5.32 -47.36 18.84
N SER A 66 5.68 -48.05 17.77
CA SER A 66 6.79 -47.68 16.88
C SER A 66 6.44 -46.61 15.85
N ASP A 67 5.15 -46.30 15.67
CA ASP A 67 4.69 -45.31 14.68
C ASP A 67 4.89 -43.88 15.17
N SER A 68 5.37 -43.02 14.30
CA SER A 68 5.51 -41.57 14.54
C SER A 68 5.03 -40.76 13.36
N ARG A 69 4.35 -39.65 13.62
CA ARG A 69 3.93 -38.66 12.64
C ARG A 69 4.30 -37.27 13.12
N ARG A 70 4.62 -36.36 12.21
CA ARG A 70 5.07 -34.98 12.51
C ARG A 70 4.12 -34.00 11.89
N ILE A 71 3.61 -33.05 12.68
CA ILE A 71 2.82 -31.92 12.22
C ILE A 71 3.69 -30.70 12.39
N PRO A 72 4.18 -30.06 11.33
CA PRO A 72 5.01 -28.87 11.44
C PRO A 72 4.19 -27.69 11.93
N PHE A 73 4.84 -26.82 12.72
CA PHE A 73 4.31 -25.51 13.03
C PHE A 73 5.38 -24.43 12.84
N TRP A 74 4.93 -23.24 12.52
CA TRP A 74 5.72 -22.03 12.50
C TRP A 74 4.87 -20.88 13.01
N PHE A 75 5.47 -19.97 13.77
CA PHE A 75 4.86 -18.72 14.15
C PHE A 75 5.93 -17.65 14.37
N ARG A 76 5.52 -16.37 14.24
CA ARG A 76 6.34 -15.22 14.58
C ARG A 76 5.74 -14.51 15.79
N VAL A 77 6.61 -14.12 16.73
CA VAL A 77 6.28 -13.21 17.82
C VAL A 77 6.50 -11.80 17.34
N GLU A 78 5.44 -11.02 17.30
CA GLU A 78 5.47 -9.60 16.92
C GLU A 78 4.99 -8.75 18.09
N ARG A 79 5.54 -7.53 18.19
CA ARG A 79 5.20 -6.53 19.18
C ARG A 79 4.92 -5.21 18.49
N PRO A 80 3.79 -5.08 17.80
CA PRO A 80 3.45 -3.86 17.07
C PRO A 80 3.50 -2.62 17.97
N LYS A 81 4.07 -1.54 17.47
CA LYS A 81 4.23 -0.26 18.18
C LYS A 81 3.18 0.76 17.76
N LEU A 82 2.63 0.60 16.57
CA LEU A 82 1.62 1.49 16.02
C LEU A 82 0.38 1.69 16.93
N PRO A 83 -0.07 0.68 17.73
CA PRO A 83 -1.16 0.88 18.68
C PRO A 83 -0.90 1.94 19.75
N LEU A 84 0.37 2.29 19.98
CA LEU A 84 0.78 3.28 20.97
C LEU A 84 0.71 4.72 20.43
N ASP A 85 0.50 4.89 19.13
CA ASP A 85 0.39 6.18 18.49
C ASP A 85 -1.03 6.74 18.56
N ARG A 86 -1.11 8.06 18.46
CA ARG A 86 -2.41 8.73 18.34
C ARG A 86 -2.96 8.51 16.93
N HIS A 87 -4.16 7.94 16.84
CA HIS A 87 -4.87 7.75 15.59
C HIS A 87 -5.87 8.89 15.32
N ILE A 88 -5.78 9.48 14.15
CA ILE A 88 -6.68 10.54 13.69
C ILE A 88 -7.64 9.93 12.68
N THR A 89 -8.96 10.02 12.91
CA THR A 89 -9.93 9.43 12.00
C THR A 89 -10.02 10.21 10.68
N LEU A 90 -9.81 9.52 9.56
CA LEU A 90 -10.08 9.98 8.20
C LEU A 90 -11.49 9.51 7.78
N ALA A 91 -12.48 10.34 8.04
CA ALA A 91 -13.89 9.97 7.82
C ALA A 91 -14.32 10.14 6.35
N ARG A 92 -13.78 11.12 5.63
CA ARG A 92 -14.24 11.51 4.29
C ARG A 92 -13.07 11.71 3.32
N PRO A 93 -13.28 11.37 2.02
CA PRO A 93 -12.34 11.77 0.97
C PRO A 93 -12.19 13.30 0.90
N GLY A 94 -11.06 13.74 0.39
CA GLY A 94 -10.76 15.17 0.18
C GLY A 94 -9.32 15.52 0.49
N VAL A 95 -9.04 16.83 0.49
CA VAL A 95 -7.72 17.37 0.84
C VAL A 95 -7.65 17.59 2.33
N CYS A 96 -6.58 17.10 2.94
CA CYS A 96 -6.28 17.15 4.36
C CYS A 96 -4.90 17.74 4.60
N SER A 97 -4.66 18.23 5.81
CA SER A 97 -3.34 18.67 6.27
C SER A 97 -2.80 17.71 7.30
N GLY A 98 -1.51 17.42 7.24
CA GLY A 98 -0.76 16.64 8.21
C GLY A 98 0.47 17.39 8.73
N ASP A 99 0.98 16.90 9.85
CA ASP A 99 2.20 17.43 10.45
C ASP A 99 2.91 16.33 11.23
N THR A 100 4.00 15.79 10.69
CA THR A 100 4.75 14.72 11.35
C THR A 100 5.46 15.19 12.63
N LEU A 101 5.66 16.50 12.85
CA LEU A 101 6.15 17.01 14.14
C LEU A 101 5.21 16.72 15.31
N ARG A 102 3.92 16.53 15.03
CA ARG A 102 2.89 16.19 16.05
C ARG A 102 2.80 14.71 16.37
N GLY A 103 3.54 13.89 15.64
CA GLY A 103 3.60 12.45 15.82
C GLY A 103 4.72 11.99 16.73
N ALA A 104 4.89 10.69 16.84
CA ALA A 104 5.96 10.04 17.59
C ALA A 104 7.01 9.47 16.62
N ALA A 105 8.09 8.92 17.13
CA ALA A 105 9.08 8.14 16.40
C ALA A 105 9.15 6.74 17.04
N ARG A 106 8.06 5.98 16.92
CA ARG A 106 7.91 4.67 17.55
C ARG A 106 8.19 3.53 16.59
N VAL A 107 7.68 3.67 15.35
CA VAL A 107 7.82 2.67 14.31
C VAL A 107 8.99 3.06 13.43
N THR A 108 10.16 2.57 13.75
CA THR A 108 11.41 2.90 13.04
C THR A 108 11.74 1.93 11.91
N THR A 109 10.99 0.84 11.79
CA THR A 109 11.25 -0.19 10.80
C THR A 109 9.94 -0.86 10.40
N TYR A 110 9.70 -0.94 9.10
CA TYR A 110 8.63 -1.72 8.52
C TYR A 110 9.21 -2.95 7.84
N ARG A 111 8.54 -4.07 7.95
CA ARG A 111 8.92 -5.32 7.27
C ARG A 111 7.68 -6.08 6.82
N TYR A 112 7.84 -6.86 5.79
CA TYR A 112 6.80 -7.81 5.39
C TYR A 112 6.75 -8.96 6.41
N PRO A 113 5.55 -9.51 6.69
CA PRO A 113 5.40 -10.59 7.66
C PRO A 113 6.26 -11.83 7.38
N ASP A 114 6.57 -12.08 6.13
CA ASP A 114 7.32 -13.23 5.62
C ASP A 114 8.82 -13.00 5.45
N ILE A 115 9.32 -11.78 5.74
CA ILE A 115 10.77 -11.52 5.73
C ILE A 115 11.37 -11.99 7.05
N PRO A 116 12.33 -12.94 7.05
CA PRO A 116 12.99 -13.41 8.25
C PRO A 116 13.69 -12.28 9.03
N PRO A 117 13.69 -12.32 10.36
CA PRO A 117 14.51 -11.43 11.16
C PRO A 117 15.99 -11.56 10.79
N GLY A 118 16.67 -10.42 10.62
CA GLY A 118 18.08 -10.38 10.27
C GLY A 118 18.39 -10.29 8.77
N ASN A 119 17.41 -10.38 7.89
CA ASN A 119 17.61 -10.03 6.48
C ASN A 119 17.67 -8.51 6.33
N ALA A 120 18.88 -7.97 6.36
CA ALA A 120 19.15 -6.53 6.32
C ALA A 120 18.80 -5.85 4.98
N SER A 121 18.49 -6.64 3.95
CA SER A 121 18.29 -6.10 2.59
C SER A 121 16.92 -5.45 2.37
N PHE A 122 15.93 -5.72 3.23
CA PHE A 122 14.55 -5.30 2.98
C PHE A 122 13.83 -4.49 4.07
N PRO A 123 14.31 -4.33 5.31
CA PRO A 123 13.60 -3.48 6.24
C PRO A 123 13.66 -2.03 5.78
N VAL A 124 12.50 -1.47 5.47
CA VAL A 124 12.39 -0.03 5.24
C VAL A 124 12.60 0.67 6.57
N ARG A 125 13.66 1.48 6.66
CA ARG A 125 13.99 2.25 7.85
C ARG A 125 13.43 3.65 7.74
N LEU A 126 12.55 3.99 8.66
CA LEU A 126 11.91 5.29 8.77
C LEU A 126 12.04 5.81 10.22
N PRO A 127 13.24 6.23 10.63
CA PRO A 127 13.55 6.55 12.03
C PRO A 127 12.99 7.90 12.49
N GLY A 128 12.38 8.65 11.60
CA GLY A 128 11.77 9.93 11.91
C GLY A 128 10.39 9.79 12.56
N ARG A 129 9.71 10.92 12.72
CA ARG A 129 8.36 10.94 13.31
C ARG A 129 7.32 10.49 12.32
N GLU A 130 6.34 9.74 12.81
CA GLU A 130 5.16 9.31 12.06
C GLU A 130 3.89 9.95 12.60
N VAL A 131 2.91 10.19 11.72
CA VAL A 131 1.54 10.55 12.07
C VAL A 131 0.58 9.54 11.45
N VAL A 132 -0.39 9.09 12.25
CA VAL A 132 -1.25 7.96 11.89
C VAL A 132 -2.68 8.43 11.71
N TYR A 133 -3.26 8.11 10.56
CA TYR A 133 -4.66 8.33 10.23
C TYR A 133 -5.39 7.02 10.07
N ARG A 134 -6.59 6.92 10.65
CA ARG A 134 -7.40 5.70 10.65
C ARG A 134 -8.53 5.77 9.65
N VAL A 135 -8.64 4.75 8.80
CA VAL A 135 -9.68 4.58 7.79
C VAL A 135 -10.53 3.35 8.09
N HIS A 136 -11.85 3.53 8.18
CA HIS A 136 -12.80 2.44 8.35
C HIS A 136 -13.39 2.04 7.00
N VAL A 137 -13.13 0.81 6.58
CA VAL A 137 -13.69 0.17 5.39
C VAL A 137 -14.86 -0.71 5.84
N ARG A 138 -16.08 -0.22 5.71
CA ARG A 138 -17.30 -0.94 6.14
C ARG A 138 -17.75 -2.00 5.13
N ARG A 139 -17.51 -1.75 3.85
CA ARG A 139 -17.88 -2.63 2.72
C ARG A 139 -16.80 -2.57 1.65
N ARG A 140 -16.73 -3.60 0.81
CA ARG A 140 -15.82 -3.62 -0.34
C ARG A 140 -16.13 -2.49 -1.32
N PHE A 141 -15.10 -1.92 -1.89
CA PHE A 141 -15.15 -0.94 -2.99
C PHE A 141 -13.85 -1.06 -3.81
N ALA A 142 -13.74 -0.34 -4.92
CA ALA A 142 -12.65 -0.56 -5.87
C ALA A 142 -11.26 -0.28 -5.26
N ASN A 143 -11.09 0.84 -4.55
CA ASN A 143 -9.80 1.26 -4.02
C ASN A 143 -9.94 2.39 -3.00
N PHE A 144 -8.90 2.61 -2.22
CA PHE A 144 -8.69 3.87 -1.51
C PHE A 144 -7.20 4.16 -1.40
N GLY A 145 -6.86 5.41 -1.19
CA GLY A 145 -5.47 5.78 -1.01
C GLY A 145 -5.29 7.22 -0.60
N VAL A 146 -4.03 7.61 -0.52
CA VAL A 146 -3.60 8.98 -0.27
C VAL A 146 -2.48 9.39 -1.23
N ALA A 147 -2.49 10.67 -1.63
CA ALA A 147 -1.42 11.30 -2.39
C ALA A 147 -0.94 12.55 -1.64
N VAL A 148 0.34 12.66 -1.41
CA VAL A 148 0.94 13.88 -0.84
C VAL A 148 1.02 14.93 -1.95
N LEU A 149 0.30 16.03 -1.76
CA LEU A 149 0.20 17.10 -2.75
C LEU A 149 1.28 18.16 -2.59
N SER A 150 1.62 18.49 -1.35
CA SER A 150 2.65 19.49 -1.05
C SER A 150 3.29 19.23 0.33
N ARG A 151 4.49 19.74 0.49
CA ARG A 151 5.28 19.66 1.73
C ARG A 151 5.91 21.01 2.00
N ALA A 152 6.08 21.36 3.27
CA ALA A 152 6.89 22.52 3.65
C ALA A 152 8.35 22.32 3.19
N ARG A 153 9.08 23.40 3.05
CA ARG A 153 10.49 23.35 2.60
C ARG A 153 11.33 22.46 3.52
N GLY A 154 12.06 21.53 2.94
CA GLY A 154 12.91 20.57 3.65
C GLY A 154 12.17 19.40 4.30
N VAL A 155 10.84 19.40 4.29
CA VAL A 155 10.05 18.29 4.84
C VAL A 155 10.05 17.12 3.87
N ALA A 156 10.33 15.93 4.40
CA ALA A 156 10.16 14.66 3.71
C ALA A 156 9.11 13.82 4.43
N VAL A 157 8.22 13.21 3.65
CA VAL A 157 7.16 12.34 4.16
C VAL A 157 6.87 11.23 3.16
N GLU A 158 6.73 10.01 3.66
CA GLU A 158 6.38 8.83 2.87
C GLU A 158 5.11 8.19 3.43
N PRO A 159 4.04 8.07 2.63
CA PRO A 159 2.81 7.44 3.06
C PRO A 159 2.91 5.91 2.97
N ARG A 160 2.21 5.23 3.89
CA ARG A 160 2.08 3.79 3.94
C ARG A 160 0.71 3.40 4.46
N ILE A 161 0.14 2.31 3.97
CA ILE A 161 -1.13 1.79 4.49
C ILE A 161 -0.89 0.41 5.06
N VAL A 162 -1.31 0.21 6.30
CA VAL A 162 -1.19 -1.07 7.01
C VAL A 162 -2.55 -1.48 7.59
N ARG A 163 -2.70 -2.73 7.96
CA ARG A 163 -3.82 -3.15 8.80
C ARG A 163 -3.72 -2.47 10.15
N ALA A 164 -4.85 -2.08 10.70
CA ALA A 164 -4.88 -1.31 11.92
C ALA A 164 -4.08 -1.95 13.06
N ASN A 165 -3.32 -1.12 13.73
CA ASN A 165 -2.52 -1.48 14.89
C ASN A 165 -1.36 -2.47 14.61
N ASP A 166 -0.95 -2.64 13.36
CA ASP A 166 0.12 -3.59 13.03
C ASP A 166 0.94 -3.08 11.83
N GLU A 167 2.05 -2.46 12.13
CA GLU A 167 2.98 -1.92 11.13
C GLU A 167 3.58 -2.98 10.19
N ASN A 168 3.55 -4.25 10.59
CA ASN A 168 4.09 -5.34 9.79
C ASN A 168 3.05 -5.96 8.83
N ARG A 169 1.78 -5.54 8.93
CA ARG A 169 0.71 -5.97 8.02
C ARG A 169 0.46 -4.95 6.95
N LEU A 170 1.39 -4.87 6.02
CA LEU A 170 1.29 -3.98 4.88
C LEU A 170 0.03 -4.29 4.06
N ALA A 171 -0.69 -3.24 3.70
CA ALA A 171 -1.85 -3.29 2.82
C ALA A 171 -1.63 -2.45 1.55
N GLY A 172 -0.76 -1.45 1.63
CA GLY A 172 -0.31 -0.65 0.50
C GLY A 172 0.92 0.15 0.89
N GLU A 173 1.83 0.30 -0.04
CA GLU A 173 3.02 1.13 0.11
C GLU A 173 3.14 2.10 -1.06
N SER A 174 3.96 3.12 -0.91
CA SER A 174 4.39 3.96 -2.01
C SER A 174 5.18 3.11 -3.00
N ALA A 175 5.09 3.43 -4.28
CA ALA A 175 5.78 2.68 -5.32
C ALA A 175 7.25 2.48 -4.98
N LEU A 176 7.73 1.26 -5.17
CA LEU A 176 9.15 0.95 -5.02
C LEU A 176 9.96 1.75 -6.05
N PRO A 177 11.25 2.00 -5.80
CA PRO A 177 12.15 2.63 -6.76
C PRO A 177 12.21 1.90 -8.12
N PHE A 178 11.87 0.63 -8.12
CA PHE A 178 11.74 -0.24 -9.29
C PHE A 178 10.28 -0.38 -9.70
N ASP A 179 9.53 0.72 -9.76
CA ASP A 179 8.16 0.70 -10.22
C ASP A 179 8.11 -0.04 -11.56
N GLU A 180 7.56 -1.24 -11.51
CA GLU A 180 7.42 -2.12 -12.68
C GLU A 180 6.26 -1.71 -13.57
N ASN A 181 5.63 -0.56 -13.30
CA ASN A 181 4.60 -0.07 -14.20
C ASN A 181 5.22 0.18 -15.59
N PRO A 182 4.92 -0.67 -16.60
CA PRO A 182 5.54 -0.57 -17.92
C PRO A 182 5.14 0.72 -18.67
N TYR A 183 4.14 1.43 -18.15
CA TYR A 183 3.63 2.67 -18.75
C TYR A 183 4.26 3.92 -18.14
N ARG A 184 5.10 3.77 -17.12
CA ARG A 184 5.73 4.88 -16.41
C ARG A 184 7.16 4.56 -16.04
N GLN A 185 8.06 5.51 -16.29
CA GLN A 185 9.40 5.48 -15.72
C GLN A 185 9.33 5.96 -14.27
N SER A 186 9.95 5.23 -13.36
CA SER A 186 10.09 5.63 -11.99
C SER A 186 11.03 6.83 -11.89
N ASP A 187 10.50 7.99 -11.54
CA ASP A 187 11.25 9.22 -11.30
C ASP A 187 11.42 9.53 -9.81
N GLY A 188 11.10 8.56 -8.94
CA GLY A 188 11.13 8.71 -7.48
C GLY A 188 9.97 9.51 -6.90
N ARG A 189 9.07 10.09 -7.73
CA ARG A 189 7.92 10.89 -7.27
C ARG A 189 6.78 10.03 -6.78
N HIS A 190 6.74 8.77 -7.20
CA HIS A 190 5.71 7.80 -6.84
C HIS A 190 5.68 7.43 -5.35
N ARG A 191 6.76 7.71 -4.62
CA ARG A 191 6.82 7.53 -3.15
C ARG A 191 5.81 8.38 -2.37
N LEU A 192 5.19 9.35 -3.01
CA LEU A 192 4.20 10.22 -2.39
C LEU A 192 2.76 9.72 -2.52
N VAL A 193 2.57 8.58 -3.18
CA VAL A 193 1.24 8.01 -3.44
C VAL A 193 1.18 6.58 -2.91
N VAL A 194 0.15 6.27 -2.15
CA VAL A 194 -0.12 4.92 -1.66
C VAL A 194 -1.60 4.59 -1.79
N GLY A 195 -1.91 3.35 -2.14
CA GLY A 195 -3.28 2.89 -2.27
C GLY A 195 -3.44 1.40 -2.00
N VAL A 196 -4.69 1.01 -1.76
CA VAL A 196 -5.11 -0.39 -1.60
C VAL A 196 -6.21 -0.68 -2.60
N LEU A 197 -6.01 -1.71 -3.41
CA LEU A 197 -6.99 -2.22 -4.36
C LEU A 197 -7.91 -3.22 -3.67
N LEU A 198 -9.20 -3.18 -4.00
CA LEU A 198 -10.23 -4.10 -3.48
C LEU A 198 -10.14 -4.34 -1.96
N PRO A 199 -10.07 -3.28 -1.13
CA PRO A 199 -9.85 -3.44 0.30
C PRO A 199 -10.93 -4.31 0.93
N ALA A 200 -10.53 -5.30 1.72
CA ALA A 200 -11.45 -6.07 2.53
C ALA A 200 -12.04 -5.17 3.64
N PRO A 201 -13.29 -5.42 4.07
CA PRO A 201 -13.84 -4.74 5.23
C PRO A 201 -12.91 -4.86 6.45
N GLY A 202 -12.76 -3.77 7.19
CA GLY A 202 -11.85 -3.70 8.32
C GLY A 202 -11.35 -2.28 8.60
N ILE A 203 -10.39 -2.19 9.48
CA ILE A 203 -9.75 -0.94 9.85
C ILE A 203 -8.34 -0.94 9.26
N TYR A 204 -7.93 0.21 8.73
CA TYR A 204 -6.61 0.45 8.16
C TYR A 204 -6.01 1.69 8.80
N ASP A 205 -4.70 1.68 8.98
CA ASP A 205 -3.94 2.84 9.39
C ASP A 205 -3.11 3.35 8.20
N VAL A 206 -3.32 4.62 7.86
CA VAL A 206 -2.50 5.35 6.89
C VAL A 206 -1.43 6.09 7.69
N VAL A 207 -0.20 5.67 7.51
CA VAL A 207 0.94 6.19 8.24
C VAL A 207 1.74 7.09 7.32
N PHE A 208 2.05 8.29 7.77
CA PHE A 208 2.97 9.20 7.09
C PHE A 208 4.24 9.28 7.91
N ASP A 209 5.29 8.68 7.40
CA ASP A 209 6.58 8.56 8.05
C ASP A 209 7.56 9.62 7.56
N THR A 210 8.49 10.03 8.41
CA THR A 210 9.64 10.82 8.02
C THR A 210 10.80 9.88 7.72
N PRO A 211 11.34 9.86 6.49
CA PRO A 211 12.46 9.00 6.12
C PRO A 211 13.78 9.46 6.76
N GLN A 212 14.79 8.58 6.75
CA GLN A 212 16.07 8.73 7.47
C GLN A 212 16.79 10.06 7.24
N HIS A 213 16.72 10.61 6.04
CA HIS A 213 17.40 11.86 5.67
C HIS A 213 16.45 13.05 5.48
N GLY A 214 15.21 12.92 6.02
CA GLY A 214 14.19 13.94 5.91
C GLY A 214 13.96 14.68 7.21
N HIS A 215 13.36 15.88 7.11
CA HIS A 215 12.85 16.61 8.25
C HIS A 215 11.36 16.38 8.41
N SER A 216 10.92 16.22 9.66
CA SER A 216 9.51 16.20 10.00
C SER A 216 8.90 17.59 9.82
N GLY A 217 7.61 17.67 9.48
CA GLY A 217 6.92 18.95 9.33
C GLY A 217 5.57 18.83 8.65
N ARG A 218 5.06 19.99 8.22
CA ARG A 218 3.73 20.13 7.63
C ARG A 218 3.70 19.68 6.18
N PHE A 219 2.60 19.03 5.81
CA PHE A 219 2.29 18.60 4.45
C PHE A 219 0.79 18.65 4.20
N THR A 220 0.39 18.63 2.93
CA THR A 220 -1.00 18.42 2.52
C THR A 220 -1.09 17.15 1.71
N PHE A 221 -2.19 16.44 1.86
CA PHE A 221 -2.46 15.21 1.13
C PHE A 221 -3.92 15.13 0.72
N ARG A 222 -4.19 14.40 -0.34
CA ARG A 222 -5.54 14.03 -0.76
C ARG A 222 -5.81 12.60 -0.36
N MET A 223 -6.96 12.33 0.23
CA MET A 223 -7.50 10.99 0.42
C MET A 223 -8.62 10.76 -0.59
N TRP A 224 -8.63 9.60 -1.24
CA TRP A 224 -9.71 9.17 -2.10
C TRP A 224 -10.27 7.83 -1.68
N ARG A 225 -11.47 7.49 -2.23
CA ARG A 225 -12.13 6.21 -2.03
C ARG A 225 -12.97 5.86 -3.26
N GLY A 226 -12.76 4.66 -3.82
CA GLY A 226 -13.54 4.13 -4.93
C GLY A 226 -13.35 4.90 -6.23
N ASP A 227 -12.14 5.37 -6.50
CA ASP A 227 -11.84 6.09 -7.73
C ASP A 227 -11.61 5.11 -8.88
N THR A 228 -12.50 5.16 -9.87
CA THR A 228 -12.49 4.32 -11.07
C THR A 228 -12.73 5.11 -12.34
N ARG A 229 -12.63 6.45 -12.27
CA ARG A 229 -12.92 7.34 -13.38
C ARG A 229 -11.72 8.18 -13.71
N PRO A 230 -11.25 8.14 -14.97
CA PRO A 230 -10.12 8.96 -15.40
C PRO A 230 -10.46 10.46 -15.37
N PRO A 231 -9.46 11.34 -15.35
CA PRO A 231 -9.64 12.79 -15.39
C PRO A 231 -10.51 13.25 -16.56
N VAL A 232 -11.23 14.33 -16.34
CA VAL A 232 -12.03 15.00 -17.37
C VAL A 232 -11.17 16.07 -18.04
N VAL A 233 -11.08 16.03 -19.37
CA VAL A 233 -10.30 16.96 -20.17
C VAL A 233 -11.23 17.78 -21.08
N ARG A 234 -11.09 19.10 -21.02
CA ARG A 234 -11.79 20.05 -21.91
C ARG A 234 -10.79 20.99 -22.58
N VAL A 235 -10.76 21.02 -23.90
CA VAL A 235 -9.95 21.96 -24.65
C VAL A 235 -10.60 23.35 -24.53
N LEU A 236 -9.83 24.36 -24.15
CA LEU A 236 -10.27 25.75 -23.99
C LEU A 236 -9.92 26.59 -25.21
N GLY A 237 -8.89 26.24 -25.96
CA GLY A 237 -8.42 26.93 -27.14
C GLY A 237 -7.00 27.45 -27.05
N VAL A 238 -6.57 28.11 -28.12
CA VAL A 238 -5.21 28.69 -28.19
C VAL A 238 -5.21 30.05 -27.50
N ARG A 239 -4.21 30.28 -26.65
CA ARG A 239 -3.96 31.56 -26.00
C ARG A 239 -2.46 31.90 -26.11
N GLY A 240 -2.14 32.89 -26.90
CA GLY A 240 -0.76 33.21 -27.22
C GLY A 240 -0.05 32.00 -27.86
N ARG A 241 1.06 31.57 -27.29
CA ARG A 241 1.85 30.42 -27.78
C ARG A 241 1.54 29.11 -27.03
N ALA A 242 0.32 28.97 -26.50
CA ALA A 242 -0.07 27.77 -25.80
C ALA A 242 -1.48 27.33 -26.15
N LEU A 243 -1.72 26.02 -26.26
CA LEU A 243 -3.03 25.41 -26.22
C LEU A 243 -3.40 25.14 -24.77
N GLU A 244 -4.51 25.74 -24.30
CA GLU A 244 -4.99 25.55 -22.95
C GLU A 244 -6.05 24.43 -22.87
N LEU A 245 -5.89 23.56 -21.87
CA LEU A 245 -6.84 22.50 -21.54
C LEU A 245 -7.21 22.65 -20.07
N ARG A 246 -8.48 22.50 -19.75
CA ARG A 246 -8.92 22.28 -18.37
C ARG A 246 -8.90 20.80 -18.06
N VAL A 247 -8.21 20.42 -17.02
CA VAL A 247 -8.11 19.03 -16.56
C VAL A 247 -8.52 18.97 -15.10
N THR A 248 -9.53 18.17 -14.80
CA THR A 248 -10.07 18.01 -13.45
C THR A 248 -10.30 16.55 -13.13
N ASP A 249 -10.14 16.20 -11.88
CA ASP A 249 -10.47 14.91 -11.34
C ASP A 249 -11.11 15.04 -9.97
N GLY A 250 -12.24 14.35 -9.77
CA GLY A 250 -13.01 14.40 -8.53
C GLY A 250 -12.65 13.30 -7.53
N GLY A 251 -11.87 12.31 -7.95
CA GLY A 251 -11.42 11.18 -7.14
C GLY A 251 -10.05 11.39 -6.52
N SER A 252 -9.06 10.61 -6.97
CA SER A 252 -7.69 10.67 -6.46
C SER A 252 -6.96 11.98 -6.82
N GLY A 253 -7.43 12.69 -7.83
CA GLY A 253 -6.87 13.93 -8.31
C GLY A 253 -5.93 13.72 -9.50
N VAL A 254 -5.78 14.77 -10.31
CA VAL A 254 -4.88 14.75 -11.46
C VAL A 254 -3.44 14.56 -11.00
N ASP A 255 -2.75 13.58 -11.56
CA ASP A 255 -1.32 13.43 -11.40
C ASP A 255 -0.55 14.30 -12.40
N PRO A 256 0.11 15.38 -11.96
CA PRO A 256 0.80 16.30 -12.86
C PRO A 256 1.97 15.64 -13.62
N THR A 257 2.51 14.54 -13.11
CA THR A 257 3.65 13.84 -13.73
C THR A 257 3.22 12.94 -14.89
N SER A 258 1.91 12.68 -15.02
CA SER A 258 1.34 11.82 -16.06
C SER A 258 1.03 12.55 -17.36
N LEU A 259 1.16 13.87 -17.37
CA LEU A 259 0.79 14.70 -18.51
C LEU A 259 1.74 14.47 -19.70
N SER A 260 1.15 14.16 -20.85
CA SER A 260 1.87 14.06 -22.12
C SER A 260 1.05 14.70 -23.22
N ALA A 261 1.69 15.48 -24.08
CA ALA A 261 1.06 16.08 -25.24
C ALA A 261 1.93 15.92 -26.49
N LYS A 262 1.28 15.57 -27.60
CA LYS A 262 1.87 15.56 -28.95
C LYS A 262 1.04 16.49 -29.83
N VAL A 263 1.73 17.33 -30.60
CA VAL A 263 1.11 18.10 -31.64
C VAL A 263 1.71 17.67 -32.98
N ASP A 264 0.87 17.24 -33.91
CA ASP A 264 1.27 16.64 -35.20
C ASP A 264 2.27 15.48 -35.01
N GLY A 265 2.05 14.64 -33.99
CA GLY A 265 2.91 13.52 -33.65
C GLY A 265 4.17 13.87 -32.86
N GLN A 266 4.54 15.14 -32.73
CA GLN A 266 5.73 15.64 -32.04
C GLN A 266 5.44 15.94 -30.57
N GLU A 267 6.29 15.48 -29.66
CA GLU A 267 6.16 15.79 -28.24
C GLU A 267 6.31 17.28 -27.95
N ARG A 268 5.48 17.81 -27.06
CA ARG A 268 5.46 19.20 -26.65
C ARG A 268 5.57 19.32 -25.14
N ALA A 269 6.31 20.32 -24.69
CA ALA A 269 6.38 20.65 -23.28
C ALA A 269 5.00 21.05 -22.75
N VAL A 270 4.68 20.54 -21.58
CA VAL A 270 3.43 20.81 -20.86
C VAL A 270 3.72 21.43 -19.51
N SER A 271 2.84 22.33 -19.06
CA SER A 271 2.82 22.82 -17.69
C SER A 271 1.41 22.67 -17.11
N TYR A 272 1.32 22.48 -15.79
CA TYR A 272 0.05 22.31 -15.10
C TYR A 272 0.00 23.19 -13.85
N ALA A 273 -1.03 23.99 -13.77
CA ALA A 273 -1.32 24.82 -12.61
C ALA A 273 -2.82 25.02 -12.44
N SER A 274 -3.33 24.83 -11.24
CA SER A 274 -4.73 25.13 -10.87
C SER A 274 -5.77 24.54 -11.84
N GLY A 275 -5.55 23.31 -12.31
CA GLY A 275 -6.47 22.60 -13.20
C GLY A 275 -6.34 23.02 -14.67
N ILE A 276 -5.38 23.86 -15.03
CA ILE A 276 -5.08 24.26 -16.41
C ILE A 276 -3.75 23.65 -16.85
N VAL A 277 -3.82 22.94 -17.98
CA VAL A 277 -2.65 22.47 -18.73
C VAL A 277 -2.39 23.45 -19.87
N ARG A 278 -1.13 23.84 -20.04
CA ARG A 278 -0.66 24.60 -21.19
C ARG A 278 0.30 23.74 -22.00
N VAL A 279 -0.06 23.49 -23.25
CA VAL A 279 0.79 22.79 -24.22
C VAL A 279 1.52 23.83 -25.07
N ASN A 280 2.84 23.76 -25.11
CA ASN A 280 3.67 24.71 -25.83
C ASN A 280 3.50 24.56 -27.35
N LEU A 281 3.13 25.66 -28.03
CA LEU A 281 2.93 25.73 -29.48
C LEU A 281 4.07 26.52 -30.20
N ALA A 282 5.14 26.88 -29.49
CA ALA A 282 6.24 27.64 -30.09
C ALA A 282 6.81 26.90 -31.31
N GLY A 283 7.06 27.65 -32.41
CA GLY A 283 7.60 27.10 -33.64
C GLY A 283 6.56 26.41 -34.56
N LEU A 284 5.27 26.43 -34.22
CA LEU A 284 4.20 25.99 -35.12
C LEU A 284 3.68 27.15 -35.93
N HIS A 285 3.29 26.86 -37.17
CA HIS A 285 2.70 27.82 -38.08
C HIS A 285 1.19 28.02 -37.78
N SER A 286 0.60 29.09 -38.31
CA SER A 286 -0.85 29.24 -38.37
C SER A 286 -1.46 28.13 -39.21
N GLY A 287 -2.61 27.62 -38.78
CA GLY A 287 -3.29 26.55 -39.50
C GLY A 287 -3.87 25.48 -38.58
N ARG A 288 -4.31 24.39 -39.18
CA ARG A 288 -4.93 23.26 -38.51
C ARG A 288 -3.85 22.28 -38.03
N HIS A 289 -3.92 21.91 -36.75
CA HIS A 289 -3.02 20.98 -36.08
C HIS A 289 -3.79 19.88 -35.39
N SER A 290 -3.13 18.75 -35.16
CA SER A 290 -3.66 17.63 -34.40
C SER A 290 -3.05 17.59 -32.98
N LEU A 291 -3.89 17.40 -31.96
CA LEU A 291 -3.48 17.18 -30.58
C LEU A 291 -3.68 15.72 -30.20
N GLY A 292 -2.66 15.06 -29.75
CA GLY A 292 -2.73 13.86 -28.91
C GLY A 292 -2.38 14.22 -27.45
N PHE A 293 -3.28 13.97 -26.51
CA PHE A 293 -3.07 14.34 -25.11
C PHE A 293 -3.41 13.15 -24.21
N SER A 294 -2.60 12.93 -23.18
CA SER A 294 -2.82 11.90 -22.18
C SER A 294 -2.62 12.45 -20.77
N VAL A 295 -3.46 12.02 -19.85
CA VAL A 295 -3.38 12.36 -18.43
C VAL A 295 -3.98 11.24 -17.59
N ALA A 296 -3.34 10.91 -16.48
CA ALA A 296 -3.84 9.98 -15.46
C ALA A 296 -4.12 10.71 -14.15
N ASP A 297 -4.84 10.05 -13.27
CA ASP A 297 -4.98 10.44 -11.87
C ASP A 297 -3.97 9.70 -10.98
N PHE A 298 -3.96 10.00 -9.68
CA PHE A 298 -3.06 9.34 -8.74
C PHE A 298 -3.38 7.86 -8.51
N GLN A 299 -4.60 7.41 -8.80
CA GLN A 299 -4.98 6.00 -8.73
C GLN A 299 -4.21 5.16 -9.76
N GLU A 300 -3.96 5.70 -10.95
CA GLU A 300 -3.21 5.00 -12.01
C GLU A 300 -1.82 4.55 -11.56
N VAL A 301 -1.18 5.28 -10.67
CA VAL A 301 0.13 4.93 -10.11
C VAL A 301 0.11 3.57 -9.41
N LYS A 302 -1.04 3.13 -8.91
CA LYS A 302 -1.23 1.89 -8.17
C LYS A 302 -1.83 0.76 -9.00
N ASN A 303 -1.95 0.96 -10.30
CA ASN A 303 -2.52 -0.02 -11.20
C ASN A 303 -1.50 -1.02 -11.78
N ASN A 304 -0.38 -1.23 -11.10
CA ASN A 304 0.68 -2.13 -11.56
C ASN A 304 0.24 -3.60 -11.62
N GLU A 305 -0.86 -3.95 -10.94
CA GLU A 305 -1.26 -5.33 -10.76
C GLU A 305 -2.30 -5.82 -11.76
N ASN A 306 -2.60 -5.07 -12.82
CA ASN A 306 -3.56 -5.44 -13.88
C ASN A 306 -4.90 -5.96 -13.35
N VAL A 307 -5.42 -5.36 -12.31
CA VAL A 307 -6.69 -5.76 -11.71
C VAL A 307 -7.82 -5.30 -12.62
N ALA A 308 -8.45 -6.24 -13.31
CA ALA A 308 -9.56 -5.98 -14.21
C ALA A 308 -10.69 -5.19 -13.51
N GLY A 309 -11.25 -4.20 -14.20
CA GLY A 309 -12.38 -3.40 -13.73
C GLY A 309 -12.02 -2.16 -12.89
N ILE A 310 -10.73 -1.94 -12.57
CA ILE A 310 -10.29 -0.76 -11.82
C ILE A 310 -9.45 0.18 -12.68
N LEU A 311 -9.22 -0.18 -13.92
CA LEU A 311 -8.28 0.41 -14.85
C LEU A 311 -8.84 0.64 -16.24
N PRO A 312 -8.21 1.52 -16.97
CA PRO A 312 -7.21 2.53 -16.59
C PRO A 312 -7.88 3.84 -16.16
N ASN A 313 -7.35 4.48 -15.14
CA ASN A 313 -7.71 5.84 -14.78
C ASN A 313 -6.90 6.87 -15.59
N THR A 314 -6.70 6.59 -16.85
CA THR A 314 -5.98 7.44 -17.81
C THR A 314 -6.93 7.92 -18.90
N ARG A 315 -6.98 9.23 -19.10
CA ARG A 315 -7.71 9.86 -20.21
C ARG A 315 -6.76 10.11 -21.37
N LYS A 316 -7.13 9.57 -22.54
CA LYS A 316 -6.50 9.91 -23.83
C LYS A 316 -7.47 10.73 -24.66
N VAL A 317 -6.98 11.81 -25.28
CA VAL A 317 -7.75 12.74 -26.11
C VAL A 317 -7.04 12.94 -27.42
N GLN A 318 -7.80 12.83 -28.51
CA GLN A 318 -7.38 13.19 -29.87
C GLN A 318 -8.29 14.29 -30.34
N ARG A 319 -7.74 15.45 -30.76
CA ARG A 319 -8.52 16.63 -31.25
C ARG A 319 -7.75 17.37 -32.29
N THR A 320 -8.46 18.02 -33.21
CA THR A 320 -7.91 19.06 -34.06
C THR A 320 -8.18 20.42 -33.45
N PHE A 321 -7.28 21.37 -33.67
CA PHE A 321 -7.40 22.75 -33.26
C PHE A 321 -6.77 23.66 -34.30
N LEU A 322 -7.10 24.95 -34.26
CA LEU A 322 -6.61 25.97 -35.19
C LEU A 322 -5.67 26.92 -34.44
N ILE A 323 -4.49 27.16 -34.98
CA ILE A 323 -3.62 28.28 -34.61
C ILE A 323 -3.94 29.43 -35.52
N PRO A 324 -4.40 30.57 -34.96
CA PRO A 324 -4.74 31.77 -35.75
C PRO A 324 -3.60 32.30 -36.61
#